data_6e94b6e47981c6b84f3e521eb57daa9f
#
_entry.id   6e94b6e47981c6b84f3e521eb57daa9f
#
_cell.length_a   1.000
_cell.length_b   1.000
_cell.length_c   1.000
_cell.angle_alpha   90.00
_cell.angle_beta   90.00
_cell.angle_gamma   90.00
#
_symmetry.space_group_name_H-M   'P 1'
#
loop_
_entity.id
_entity.type
_entity.pdbx_description
1 polymer ?
#
loop_
_entity_poly.entity_id
_entity_poly.type
_entity_poly.pdbx_seq_one_letter_code
_entity_poly.pdbx_strand_id
1 'polypeptide(L)'
;GRRTVIGTYNRTSEAPSASPSPGDGFLFERGLSVASIGWQWDVYADDILMGLTPPLADLSNESNPGQNVVEIRPNQQLTTWLLADRVHRPLRATNDNDPADVLYVKDSEDGEDVALPHSAWKFAKETPDGVVPSDEHIYLEGGFTPGKFYQIVYSSKDTPVSGAGLLALRDATSFLKYDSADLLPGITDLDRAIGYGTSQTGRMLREFLHLALNIDEQGRKVFDGLLPHVAGARMGSFNHRYAQPS
;
A
#
# COMPACT_ATOMS: atom_id res chain seq x y z
N GLY A 1 10.15 -28.62 -17.78
CA GLY A 1 10.28 -27.16 -17.64
C GLY A 1 10.06 -26.75 -16.18
N ARG A 2 10.89 -25.87 -15.66
CA ARG A 2 10.76 -25.32 -14.31
C ARG A 2 9.59 -24.33 -14.31
N ARG A 3 8.82 -24.32 -13.22
CA ARG A 3 7.71 -23.39 -13.04
C ARG A 3 8.09 -22.40 -11.95
N THR A 4 7.76 -21.14 -12.15
CA THR A 4 7.98 -20.10 -11.13
C THR A 4 6.66 -19.81 -10.44
N VAL A 5 6.67 -19.92 -9.11
CA VAL A 5 5.57 -19.43 -8.27
C VAL A 5 6.03 -18.09 -7.70
N ILE A 6 5.26 -17.04 -7.95
CA ILE A 6 5.54 -15.72 -7.43
C ILE A 6 4.56 -15.46 -6.29
N GLY A 7 5.10 -15.31 -5.10
CA GLY A 7 4.36 -14.85 -3.94
C GLY A 7 4.50 -13.33 -3.79
N THR A 8 3.42 -12.66 -3.50
CA THR A 8 3.44 -11.23 -3.20
C THR A 8 3.16 -11.04 -1.72
N TYR A 9 4.10 -10.42 -1.00
CA TYR A 9 3.99 -10.24 0.43
C TYR A 9 4.10 -8.78 0.81
N ASN A 10 3.14 -8.28 1.59
CA ASN A 10 3.28 -7.04 2.33
C ASN A 10 4.00 -7.27 3.66
N ARG A 11 3.75 -8.45 4.24
CA ARG A 11 4.40 -8.90 5.48
C ARG A 11 4.89 -10.31 5.28
N THR A 12 6.11 -10.58 5.70
CA THR A 12 6.61 -11.92 5.91
C THR A 12 6.91 -12.09 7.40
N SER A 13 6.74 -13.30 7.90
CA SER A 13 7.25 -13.67 9.22
C SER A 13 8.76 -13.94 9.20
N GLU A 14 9.36 -13.84 8.03
CA GLU A 14 10.78 -14.10 7.78
C GLU A 14 11.39 -12.89 7.09
N ALA A 15 12.55 -12.47 7.57
CA ALA A 15 13.32 -11.42 6.93
C ALA A 15 13.67 -11.78 5.48
N PRO A 16 13.67 -10.82 4.54
CA PRO A 16 14.28 -11.02 3.25
C PRO A 16 15.73 -11.49 3.45
N SER A 17 16.01 -12.73 3.15
CA SER A 17 17.33 -13.30 3.37
C SER A 17 17.89 -13.92 2.09
N ALA A 18 19.22 -14.00 2.00
CA ALA A 18 19.90 -14.73 0.91
C ALA A 18 19.56 -16.24 0.94
N SER A 19 18.97 -16.74 2.03
CA SER A 19 18.60 -18.14 2.21
C SER A 19 17.19 -18.20 2.80
N PRO A 20 16.14 -17.99 1.99
CA PRO A 20 14.76 -18.09 2.44
C PRO A 20 14.45 -19.51 2.92
N SER A 21 13.63 -19.63 3.95
CA SER A 21 13.17 -20.93 4.44
C SER A 21 12.45 -21.71 3.34
N PRO A 22 12.80 -22.96 3.06
CA PRO A 22 12.08 -23.78 2.10
C PRO A 22 10.70 -24.23 2.60
N GLY A 23 10.29 -23.89 3.82
CA GLY A 23 9.11 -24.43 4.46
C GLY A 23 9.20 -25.94 4.61
N ASP A 24 8.17 -26.67 4.16
CA ASP A 24 8.18 -28.14 4.08
C ASP A 24 8.91 -28.67 2.83
N GLY A 25 9.45 -27.79 1.99
CA GLY A 25 10.19 -28.14 0.78
C GLY A 25 9.30 -28.49 -0.44
N PHE A 26 7.99 -28.61 -0.28
CA PHE A 26 7.08 -29.12 -1.30
C PHE A 26 7.22 -28.42 -2.66
N LEU A 27 7.29 -27.09 -2.69
CA LEU A 27 7.38 -26.32 -3.93
C LEU A 27 8.70 -26.62 -4.66
N PHE A 28 9.81 -26.67 -3.93
CA PHE A 28 11.14 -26.90 -4.49
C PHE A 28 11.31 -28.35 -4.96
N GLU A 29 10.77 -29.34 -4.22
CA GLU A 29 10.75 -30.74 -4.64
C GLU A 29 9.98 -30.95 -5.96
N ARG A 30 8.98 -30.09 -6.24
CA ARG A 30 8.25 -30.07 -7.49
C ARG A 30 8.95 -29.29 -8.62
N GLY A 31 10.16 -28.78 -8.37
CA GLY A 31 10.93 -28.04 -9.33
C GLY A 31 10.41 -26.61 -9.57
N LEU A 32 9.70 -26.03 -8.60
CA LEU A 32 9.25 -24.66 -8.67
C LEU A 32 10.32 -23.72 -8.14
N SER A 33 10.48 -22.57 -8.78
CA SER A 33 11.22 -21.43 -8.24
C SER A 33 10.24 -20.47 -7.59
N VAL A 34 10.60 -19.87 -6.47
CA VAL A 34 9.74 -18.92 -5.73
C VAL A 34 10.40 -17.56 -5.74
N ALA A 35 9.64 -16.53 -6.12
CA ALA A 35 10.05 -15.14 -6.02
C ALA A 35 9.02 -14.38 -5.18
N SER A 36 9.50 -13.58 -4.24
CA SER A 36 8.68 -12.68 -3.43
C SER A 36 8.92 -11.25 -3.88
N ILE A 37 7.85 -10.49 -4.08
CA ILE A 37 7.91 -9.12 -4.58
C ILE A 37 7.10 -8.22 -3.64
N GLY A 38 7.75 -7.19 -3.08
CA GLY A 38 7.05 -6.11 -2.37
C GLY A 38 6.38 -5.19 -3.40
N TRP A 39 5.09 -4.98 -3.28
CA TRP A 39 4.30 -4.22 -4.25
C TRP A 39 3.66 -2.97 -3.65
N GLN A 40 3.60 -2.88 -2.33
CA GLN A 40 2.91 -1.80 -1.62
C GLN A 40 3.91 -0.76 -1.12
N TRP A 41 3.65 0.52 -1.39
CA TRP A 41 4.56 1.62 -1.03
C TRP A 41 4.39 2.08 0.42
N ASP A 42 3.21 1.94 0.97
CA ASP A 42 2.85 2.42 2.31
C ASP A 42 3.21 1.44 3.44
N VAL A 43 3.91 0.37 3.11
CA VAL A 43 4.54 -0.52 4.09
C VAL A 43 5.87 0.10 4.54
N TYR A 44 6.11 0.17 5.85
CA TYR A 44 7.44 0.46 6.39
C TYR A 44 8.33 -0.76 6.14
N ALA A 45 9.17 -0.65 5.11
CA ALA A 45 10.12 -1.70 4.79
C ALA A 45 11.19 -1.79 5.89
N ASP A 46 11.39 -2.98 6.42
CA ASP A 46 12.38 -3.32 7.45
C ASP A 46 12.92 -4.73 7.22
N ASP A 47 13.53 -5.34 8.23
CA ASP A 47 14.10 -6.68 8.13
C ASP A 47 13.04 -7.80 7.93
N ILE A 48 11.76 -7.51 8.18
CA ILE A 48 10.66 -8.48 8.09
C ILE A 48 9.53 -8.05 7.15
N LEU A 49 9.56 -6.82 6.65
CA LEU A 49 8.53 -6.26 5.77
C LEU A 49 9.12 -5.89 4.42
N MET A 50 8.57 -6.43 3.36
CA MET A 50 8.91 -6.04 2.00
C MET A 50 7.95 -4.95 1.52
N GLY A 51 8.49 -3.82 1.11
CA GLY A 51 7.77 -2.71 0.52
C GLY A 51 8.33 -2.34 -0.85
N LEU A 52 7.66 -1.41 -1.53
CA LEU A 52 8.11 -0.78 -2.76
C LEU A 52 8.51 0.66 -2.46
N THR A 53 9.58 1.14 -3.07
CA THR A 53 9.93 2.57 -3.09
C THR A 53 9.64 3.11 -4.49
N PRO A 54 8.43 3.60 -4.77
CA PRO A 54 8.10 4.15 -6.07
C PRO A 54 8.71 5.54 -6.24
N PRO A 55 8.82 6.05 -7.48
CA PRO A 55 9.16 7.44 -7.70
C PRO A 55 8.06 8.35 -7.12
N LEU A 56 8.45 9.57 -6.75
CA LEU A 56 7.50 10.60 -6.35
C LEU A 56 6.82 11.19 -7.59
N ALA A 57 5.55 11.54 -7.46
CA ALA A 57 4.81 12.23 -8.50
C ALA A 57 5.30 13.67 -8.63
N ASP A 58 5.54 14.13 -9.85
CA ASP A 58 5.78 15.53 -10.14
C ASP A 58 4.43 16.24 -10.33
N LEU A 59 4.02 16.98 -9.31
CA LEU A 59 2.77 17.75 -9.30
C LEU A 59 3.00 19.24 -9.62
N SER A 60 4.20 19.64 -10.02
CA SER A 60 4.58 21.06 -10.24
C SER A 60 3.75 21.75 -11.33
N ASN A 61 3.21 20.99 -12.27
CA ASN A 61 2.39 21.50 -13.38
C ASN A 61 0.89 21.37 -13.13
N GLU A 62 0.48 20.86 -11.96
CA GLU A 62 -0.94 20.71 -11.63
C GLU A 62 -1.48 21.96 -10.93
N SER A 63 -2.49 22.60 -11.52
CA SER A 63 -3.17 23.77 -10.92
C SER A 63 -4.00 23.40 -9.68
N ASN A 64 -4.41 22.15 -9.57
CA ASN A 64 -5.09 21.59 -8.40
C ASN A 64 -4.65 20.14 -8.21
N PRO A 65 -3.59 19.90 -7.41
CA PRO A 65 -3.07 18.55 -7.17
C PRO A 65 -4.08 17.66 -6.44
N GLY A 66 -5.15 18.22 -5.86
CA GLY A 66 -6.16 17.53 -5.06
C GLY A 66 -5.73 17.33 -3.63
N GLN A 67 -6.62 16.75 -2.85
CA GLN A 67 -6.44 16.52 -1.42
C GLN A 67 -6.62 15.04 -1.10
N ASN A 68 -5.89 14.57 -0.09
CA ASN A 68 -6.07 13.23 0.45
C ASN A 68 -7.20 13.23 1.46
N VAL A 69 -7.82 12.08 1.61
CA VAL A 69 -8.89 11.84 2.57
C VAL A 69 -8.47 10.67 3.44
N VAL A 70 -8.48 10.87 4.75
CA VAL A 70 -8.27 9.81 5.74
C VAL A 70 -9.48 9.71 6.65
N GLU A 71 -10.08 8.53 6.68
CA GLU A 71 -11.16 8.20 7.60
C GLU A 71 -10.60 7.71 8.93
N ILE A 72 -11.18 8.21 10.03
CA ILE A 72 -10.80 7.88 11.40
C ILE A 72 -12.02 7.33 12.12
N ARG A 73 -11.92 6.09 12.60
CA ARG A 73 -12.99 5.39 13.33
C ARG A 73 -12.45 4.93 14.68
N PRO A 74 -12.46 5.80 15.69
CA PRO A 74 -11.88 5.48 16.99
C PRO A 74 -12.75 4.45 17.73
N ASN A 75 -12.09 3.44 18.30
CA ASN A 75 -12.71 2.46 19.22
C ASN A 75 -12.37 2.73 20.68
N GLN A 76 -11.53 3.71 20.94
CA GLN A 76 -11.17 4.22 22.25
C GLN A 76 -10.88 5.72 22.16
N GLN A 77 -10.90 6.41 23.29
CA GLN A 77 -10.54 7.83 23.36
C GLN A 77 -9.06 8.02 23.07
N LEU A 78 -8.73 8.74 22.01
CA LEU A 78 -7.35 9.07 21.61
C LEU A 78 -7.29 10.53 21.20
N THR A 79 -6.23 11.21 21.51
CA THR A 79 -5.98 12.60 21.11
C THR A 79 -5.21 12.72 19.81
N THR A 80 -4.50 11.64 19.42
CA THR A 80 -3.64 11.61 18.24
C THR A 80 -4.02 10.43 17.34
N TRP A 81 -4.01 10.67 16.03
CA TRP A 81 -4.25 9.63 15.03
C TRP A 81 -3.22 9.70 13.89
N LEU A 82 -2.75 8.54 13.42
CA LEU A 82 -1.89 8.45 12.25
C LEU A 82 -2.70 8.77 10.98
N LEU A 83 -2.13 9.50 10.02
CA LEU A 83 -2.78 9.84 8.74
C LEU A 83 -2.81 8.65 7.76
N ALA A 84 -3.07 7.46 8.30
CA ALA A 84 -3.16 6.20 7.57
C ALA A 84 -4.05 5.22 8.33
N ASP A 85 -4.45 4.12 7.67
CA ASP A 85 -5.06 2.99 8.37
C ASP A 85 -3.97 2.18 9.10
N ARG A 86 -4.21 1.83 10.34
CA ARG A 86 -3.32 1.01 11.19
C ARG A 86 -1.89 1.60 11.26
N VAL A 87 -0.89 0.80 10.85
CA VAL A 87 0.53 1.13 10.91
C VAL A 87 1.15 1.34 9.52
N HIS A 88 0.34 1.77 8.55
CA HIS A 88 0.85 2.07 7.21
C HIS A 88 1.56 3.42 7.18
N ARG A 89 2.45 3.59 6.20
CA ARG A 89 3.15 4.87 5.98
C ARG A 89 2.13 5.90 5.47
N PRO A 90 1.95 7.02 6.16
CA PRO A 90 1.01 8.04 5.73
C PRO A 90 1.53 8.85 4.53
N LEU A 91 0.61 9.48 3.82
CA LEU A 91 0.92 10.63 2.97
C LEU A 91 1.10 11.83 3.88
N ARG A 92 2.30 12.42 3.92
CA ARG A 92 2.65 13.48 4.87
C ARG A 92 1.97 14.80 4.53
N ALA A 93 1.42 15.48 5.52
CA ALA A 93 0.79 16.79 5.36
C ALA A 93 1.80 17.85 4.92
N THR A 94 1.36 18.80 4.08
CA THR A 94 2.24 19.88 3.56
C THR A 94 2.47 20.99 4.56
N ASN A 95 1.40 21.40 5.29
CA ASN A 95 1.40 22.61 6.11
C ASN A 95 0.38 22.48 7.25
N ASP A 96 0.70 23.04 8.41
CA ASP A 96 -0.16 23.00 9.60
C ASP A 96 -1.34 23.99 9.56
N ASN A 97 -1.40 24.90 8.59
CA ASN A 97 -2.38 26.00 8.56
C ASN A 97 -2.97 26.25 7.17
N ASP A 98 -3.06 25.24 6.33
CA ASP A 98 -3.75 25.40 5.05
C ASP A 98 -5.27 25.53 5.33
N PRO A 99 -5.92 26.65 4.99
CA PRO A 99 -7.36 26.81 5.22
C PRO A 99 -8.22 25.86 4.37
N ALA A 100 -7.64 25.19 3.39
CA ALA A 100 -8.31 24.17 2.59
C ALA A 100 -8.32 22.79 3.26
N ASP A 101 -7.49 22.59 4.29
CA ASP A 101 -7.50 21.35 5.08
C ASP A 101 -8.65 21.39 6.09
N VAL A 102 -9.47 20.35 6.16
CA VAL A 102 -10.67 20.33 7.00
C VAL A 102 -10.82 19.00 7.72
N LEU A 103 -11.01 19.05 9.01
CA LEU A 103 -11.42 17.90 9.81
C LEU A 103 -12.95 17.90 10.01
N TYR A 104 -13.61 16.89 9.51
CA TYR A 104 -15.04 16.67 9.71
C TYR A 104 -15.29 15.64 10.81
N VAL A 105 -16.44 15.78 11.48
CA VAL A 105 -16.98 14.76 12.39
C VAL A 105 -18.44 14.49 12.05
N LYS A 106 -18.88 13.24 12.19
CA LYS A 106 -20.29 12.82 12.08
C LYS A 106 -20.63 11.71 13.08
N ASP A 107 -21.89 11.62 13.42
CA ASP A 107 -22.39 10.68 14.44
C ASP A 107 -22.65 9.27 13.90
N SER A 108 -22.80 9.13 12.58
CA SER A 108 -23.00 7.85 11.89
C SER A 108 -22.34 7.87 10.53
N GLU A 109 -22.18 6.73 9.89
CA GLU A 109 -21.54 6.62 8.56
C GLU A 109 -22.25 7.49 7.51
N ASP A 110 -23.58 7.52 7.54
CA ASP A 110 -24.44 8.32 6.66
C ASP A 110 -24.85 9.68 7.26
N GLY A 111 -24.24 10.08 8.37
CA GLY A 111 -24.54 11.33 9.07
C GLY A 111 -24.03 12.55 8.32
N GLU A 112 -24.55 13.72 8.71
CA GLU A 112 -24.09 15.00 8.19
C GLU A 112 -22.65 15.29 8.65
N ASP A 113 -21.81 15.72 7.73
CA ASP A 113 -20.44 16.15 8.00
C ASP A 113 -20.43 17.52 8.67
N VAL A 114 -19.91 17.59 9.88
CA VAL A 114 -19.74 18.85 10.64
C VAL A 114 -18.27 19.20 10.69
N ALA A 115 -17.89 20.31 10.08
CA ALA A 115 -16.50 20.79 10.10
C ALA A 115 -16.10 21.27 11.50
N LEU A 116 -15.00 20.76 12.01
CA LEU A 116 -14.38 21.24 13.25
C LEU A 116 -13.55 22.50 12.98
N PRO A 117 -13.56 23.49 13.91
CA PRO A 117 -12.73 24.69 13.73
C PRO A 117 -11.24 24.34 13.78
N HIS A 118 -10.42 24.99 12.95
CA HIS A 118 -8.97 24.77 12.92
C HIS A 118 -8.28 24.97 14.29
N SER A 119 -8.88 25.75 15.17
CA SER A 119 -8.37 25.92 16.55
C SER A 119 -8.46 24.66 17.42
N ALA A 120 -9.30 23.68 17.02
CA ALA A 120 -9.50 22.45 17.79
C ALA A 120 -8.55 21.32 17.39
N TRP A 121 -7.86 21.43 16.26
CA TRP A 121 -7.01 20.36 15.75
C TRP A 121 -5.77 20.92 15.04
N LYS A 122 -4.75 20.09 14.87
CA LYS A 122 -3.51 20.43 14.13
C LYS A 122 -2.77 19.16 13.72
N PHE A 123 -1.84 19.31 12.77
CA PHE A 123 -0.90 18.22 12.44
C PHE A 123 0.16 18.10 13.51
N ALA A 124 -0.06 17.21 14.46
CA ALA A 124 0.78 17.01 15.63
C ALA A 124 0.58 15.63 16.23
N LYS A 125 1.51 15.24 17.08
CA LYS A 125 1.46 14.00 17.86
C LYS A 125 1.61 14.29 19.34
N GLU A 126 0.79 13.68 20.17
CA GLU A 126 0.98 13.69 21.62
C GLU A 126 2.09 12.69 22.01
N THR A 127 2.98 13.14 22.86
CA THR A 127 4.08 12.36 23.43
C THR A 127 4.08 12.53 24.95
N PRO A 128 4.84 11.72 25.72
CA PRO A 128 4.98 11.94 27.17
C PRO A 128 5.45 13.35 27.55
N ASP A 129 6.18 14.03 26.66
CA ASP A 129 6.72 15.38 26.88
C ASP A 129 5.79 16.49 26.38
N GLY A 130 4.60 16.15 25.85
CA GLY A 130 3.61 17.08 25.35
C GLY A 130 3.29 16.89 23.86
N VAL A 131 2.56 17.83 23.29
CA VAL A 131 2.14 17.79 21.88
C VAL A 131 3.23 18.42 21.01
N VAL A 132 3.79 17.64 20.09
CA VAL A 132 4.85 18.04 19.16
C VAL A 132 4.36 18.07 17.72
N PRO A 133 4.82 18.97 16.84
CA PRO A 133 4.46 18.98 15.42
C PRO A 133 4.79 17.64 14.75
N SER A 134 3.90 17.18 13.87
CA SER A 134 4.09 15.97 13.10
C SER A 134 3.31 16.07 11.79
N ASP A 135 3.95 15.83 10.67
CA ASP A 135 3.32 15.79 9.35
C ASP A 135 2.66 14.42 9.02
N GLU A 136 2.80 13.47 9.93
CA GLU A 136 2.24 12.11 9.82
C GLU A 136 1.03 11.87 10.72
N HIS A 137 0.73 12.80 11.63
CA HIS A 137 -0.34 12.63 12.62
C HIS A 137 -1.22 13.87 12.70
N ILE A 138 -2.47 13.64 13.08
CA ILE A 138 -3.41 14.69 13.46
C ILE A 138 -3.69 14.58 14.97
N TYR A 139 -3.65 15.73 15.65
CA TYR A 139 -4.02 15.91 17.05
C TYR A 139 -5.35 16.65 17.12
N LEU A 140 -6.27 16.15 17.91
CA LEU A 140 -7.55 16.79 18.22
C LEU A 140 -7.62 17.12 19.70
N GLU A 141 -7.81 18.39 20.03
CA GLU A 141 -8.02 18.82 21.41
C GLU A 141 -9.33 18.23 21.96
N GLY A 142 -9.29 17.61 23.13
CA GLY A 142 -10.40 16.84 23.67
C GLY A 142 -10.54 15.42 23.13
N GLY A 143 -9.81 15.09 22.06
CA GLY A 143 -9.67 13.74 21.53
C GLY A 143 -10.79 13.27 20.59
N PHE A 144 -10.49 12.22 19.89
CA PHE A 144 -11.41 11.49 18.99
C PHE A 144 -12.33 10.61 19.82
N THR A 145 -13.63 10.85 19.75
CA THR A 145 -14.64 10.16 20.57
C THR A 145 -15.01 8.80 19.95
N PRO A 146 -14.95 7.70 20.71
CA PRO A 146 -15.37 6.38 20.24
C PRO A 146 -16.80 6.37 19.69
N GLY A 147 -16.99 5.66 18.57
CA GLY A 147 -18.30 5.52 17.93
C GLY A 147 -18.65 6.67 16.98
N LYS A 148 -17.90 7.77 16.97
CA LYS A 148 -18.02 8.81 15.93
C LYS A 148 -17.14 8.50 14.74
N PHE A 149 -17.46 9.13 13.62
CA PHE A 149 -16.68 9.05 12.37
C PHE A 149 -16.02 10.40 12.14
N TYR A 150 -14.73 10.37 11.87
CA TYR A 150 -14.00 11.56 11.50
C TYR A 150 -13.40 11.39 10.10
N GLN A 151 -13.25 12.50 9.41
CA GLN A 151 -12.62 12.53 8.09
C GLN A 151 -11.73 13.76 7.99
N ILE A 152 -10.43 13.56 7.83
CA ILE A 152 -9.51 14.64 7.51
C ILE A 152 -9.27 14.70 6.00
N VAL A 153 -9.52 15.88 5.43
CA VAL A 153 -9.21 16.23 4.04
C VAL A 153 -8.02 17.18 4.10
N TYR A 154 -6.93 16.83 3.44
CA TYR A 154 -5.68 17.61 3.55
C TYR A 154 -4.78 17.49 2.32
N SER A 155 -3.92 18.47 2.14
CA SER A 155 -2.90 18.47 1.09
C SER A 155 -1.65 17.72 1.56
N SER A 156 -1.12 16.84 0.72
CA SER A 156 0.10 16.06 1.03
C SER A 156 1.30 16.50 0.21
N LYS A 157 2.48 16.16 0.73
CA LYS A 157 3.78 16.27 0.05
C LYS A 157 4.37 14.89 -0.18
N ASP A 158 5.37 14.82 -1.07
CA ASP A 158 6.13 13.60 -1.36
C ASP A 158 5.20 12.41 -1.75
N THR A 159 4.21 12.69 -2.58
CA THR A 159 3.19 11.71 -2.98
C THR A 159 3.78 10.68 -3.95
N PRO A 160 3.72 9.38 -3.63
CA PRO A 160 4.16 8.33 -4.53
C PRO A 160 3.31 8.23 -5.80
N VAL A 161 3.91 7.78 -6.90
CA VAL A 161 3.17 7.47 -8.13
C VAL A 161 2.21 6.31 -7.85
N SER A 162 0.91 6.56 -8.05
CA SER A 162 -0.13 5.54 -7.91
C SER A 162 0.02 4.45 -8.98
N GLY A 163 -0.25 3.21 -8.61
CA GLY A 163 -0.19 2.07 -9.53
C GLY A 163 1.20 1.48 -9.75
N ALA A 164 2.26 2.14 -9.28
CA ALA A 164 3.64 1.67 -9.47
C ALA A 164 3.86 0.22 -8.98
N GLY A 165 3.17 -0.19 -7.92
CA GLY A 165 3.28 -1.55 -7.38
C GLY A 165 2.74 -2.63 -8.32
N LEU A 166 1.66 -2.36 -9.03
CA LEU A 166 1.12 -3.29 -10.03
C LEU A 166 2.03 -3.37 -11.27
N LEU A 167 2.58 -2.23 -11.69
CA LEU A 167 3.57 -2.22 -12.79
C LEU A 167 4.84 -2.95 -12.40
N ALA A 168 5.36 -2.73 -11.18
CA ALA A 168 6.53 -3.45 -10.68
C ALA A 168 6.30 -4.96 -10.65
N LEU A 169 5.13 -5.43 -10.25
CA LEU A 169 4.76 -6.84 -10.30
C LEU A 169 4.75 -7.38 -11.72
N ARG A 170 4.13 -6.65 -12.66
CA ARG A 170 4.10 -6.99 -14.09
C ARG A 170 5.52 -7.13 -14.63
N ASP A 171 6.33 -6.10 -14.46
CA ASP A 171 7.63 -5.99 -15.11
C ASP A 171 8.66 -6.94 -14.49
N ALA A 172 8.66 -7.10 -13.16
CA ALA A 172 9.53 -8.07 -12.51
C ALA A 172 9.17 -9.52 -12.93
N THR A 173 7.88 -9.84 -13.06
CA THR A 173 7.45 -11.17 -13.52
C THR A 173 7.83 -11.39 -14.99
N SER A 174 7.61 -10.39 -15.84
CA SER A 174 7.99 -10.45 -17.25
C SER A 174 9.51 -10.61 -17.39
N PHE A 175 10.30 -9.82 -16.66
CA PHE A 175 11.75 -9.94 -16.62
C PHE A 175 12.21 -11.34 -16.23
N LEU A 176 11.69 -11.89 -15.12
CA LEU A 176 12.05 -13.24 -14.67
C LEU A 176 11.75 -14.31 -15.73
N LYS A 177 10.66 -14.14 -16.46
CA LYS A 177 10.18 -15.11 -17.42
C LYS A 177 10.92 -15.04 -18.77
N TYR A 178 11.28 -13.85 -19.22
CA TYR A 178 11.75 -13.65 -20.59
C TYR A 178 13.18 -13.13 -20.71
N ASP A 179 13.67 -12.41 -19.71
CA ASP A 179 14.88 -11.60 -19.85
C ASP A 179 15.92 -11.84 -18.74
N SER A 180 15.71 -12.84 -17.86
CA SER A 180 16.57 -13.06 -16.68
C SER A 180 17.79 -13.96 -16.92
N ALA A 181 17.92 -14.59 -18.09
CA ALA A 181 18.91 -15.63 -18.34
C ALA A 181 20.36 -15.16 -18.08
N ASP A 182 20.68 -13.92 -18.44
CA ASP A 182 22.03 -13.36 -18.26
C ASP A 182 22.34 -12.94 -16.82
N LEU A 183 21.31 -12.59 -16.04
CA LEU A 183 21.45 -12.06 -14.67
C LEU A 183 21.27 -13.12 -13.59
N LEU A 184 20.58 -14.21 -13.92
CA LEU A 184 20.30 -15.30 -12.99
C LEU A 184 20.85 -16.63 -13.54
N PRO A 185 22.19 -16.80 -13.56
CA PRO A 185 22.81 -18.00 -14.09
C PRO A 185 22.32 -19.25 -13.35
N GLY A 186 21.84 -20.25 -14.09
CA GLY A 186 21.27 -21.48 -13.55
C GLY A 186 19.74 -21.45 -13.37
N ILE A 187 19.10 -20.31 -13.57
CA ILE A 187 17.63 -20.21 -13.72
C ILE A 187 17.35 -20.12 -15.22
N THR A 188 17.27 -21.26 -15.87
CA THR A 188 16.89 -21.37 -17.28
C THR A 188 15.49 -21.96 -17.39
N ASP A 189 14.81 -21.67 -18.50
CA ASP A 189 13.52 -22.29 -18.85
C ASP A 189 12.36 -21.96 -17.90
N LEU A 190 12.28 -20.71 -17.42
CA LEU A 190 11.10 -20.19 -16.75
C LEU A 190 10.01 -19.89 -17.80
N ASP A 191 9.36 -20.93 -18.27
CA ASP A 191 8.34 -20.83 -19.33
C ASP A 191 6.94 -20.45 -18.79
N ARG A 192 6.74 -20.53 -17.48
CA ARG A 192 5.47 -20.25 -16.82
C ARG A 192 5.65 -19.47 -15.53
N ALA A 193 4.72 -18.55 -15.29
CA ALA A 193 4.59 -17.81 -14.05
C ALA A 193 3.18 -17.97 -13.46
N ILE A 194 3.11 -18.30 -12.16
CA ILE A 194 1.86 -18.39 -11.42
C ILE A 194 1.94 -17.39 -10.26
N GLY A 195 1.03 -16.42 -10.25
CA GLY A 195 0.89 -15.48 -9.16
C GLY A 195 0.02 -16.07 -8.05
N TYR A 196 0.50 -15.99 -6.81
CA TYR A 196 -0.24 -16.39 -5.62
C TYR A 196 -0.37 -15.21 -4.67
N GLY A 197 -1.56 -14.99 -4.13
CA GLY A 197 -1.79 -13.94 -3.15
C GLY A 197 -2.92 -14.29 -2.20
N THR A 198 -2.74 -13.99 -0.91
CA THR A 198 -3.74 -14.26 0.12
C THR A 198 -4.36 -12.97 0.63
N SER A 199 -5.68 -12.95 0.86
CA SER A 199 -6.43 -11.85 1.44
C SER A 199 -6.22 -10.54 0.65
N GLN A 200 -5.61 -9.53 1.22
CA GLN A 200 -5.32 -8.24 0.55
C GLN A 200 -4.50 -8.44 -0.73
N THR A 201 -3.46 -9.25 -0.69
CA THR A 201 -2.66 -9.57 -1.87
C THR A 201 -3.47 -10.36 -2.93
N GLY A 202 -4.42 -11.18 -2.50
CA GLY A 202 -5.37 -11.81 -3.42
C GLY A 202 -6.29 -10.78 -4.10
N ARG A 203 -6.74 -9.73 -3.37
CA ARG A 203 -7.47 -8.60 -3.97
C ARG A 203 -6.62 -7.86 -4.99
N MET A 204 -5.37 -7.60 -4.66
CA MET A 204 -4.42 -6.95 -5.57
C MET A 204 -4.25 -7.75 -6.88
N LEU A 205 -4.13 -9.08 -6.82
CA LEU A 205 -4.06 -9.90 -8.04
C LEU A 205 -5.35 -9.86 -8.88
N ARG A 206 -6.51 -9.74 -8.24
CA ARG A 206 -7.77 -9.54 -8.98
C ARG A 206 -7.80 -8.18 -9.65
N GLU A 207 -7.36 -7.13 -8.98
CA GLU A 207 -7.26 -5.78 -9.54
C GLU A 207 -6.27 -5.73 -10.70
N PHE A 208 -5.13 -6.38 -10.56
CA PHE A 208 -4.13 -6.55 -11.62
C PHE A 208 -4.76 -7.10 -12.92
N LEU A 209 -5.63 -8.11 -12.82
CA LEU A 209 -6.37 -8.63 -13.97
C LEU A 209 -7.44 -7.65 -14.48
N HIS A 210 -8.16 -7.01 -13.57
CA HIS A 210 -9.21 -6.04 -13.91
C HIS A 210 -8.67 -4.86 -14.72
N LEU A 211 -7.45 -4.43 -14.39
CA LEU A 211 -6.73 -3.37 -15.08
C LEU A 211 -5.99 -3.84 -16.36
N ALA A 212 -6.21 -5.08 -16.78
CA ALA A 212 -5.60 -5.69 -17.96
C ALA A 212 -4.05 -5.70 -17.95
N LEU A 213 -3.42 -5.76 -16.76
CA LEU A 213 -1.97 -5.71 -16.61
C LEU A 213 -1.26 -7.06 -16.85
N ASN A 214 -1.99 -8.10 -17.23
CA ASN A 214 -1.39 -9.42 -17.51
C ASN A 214 -0.69 -9.52 -18.88
N ILE A 215 -0.43 -8.39 -19.49
CA ILE A 215 0.32 -8.23 -20.74
C ILE A 215 1.41 -7.18 -20.49
N ASP A 216 2.66 -7.49 -20.83
CA ASP A 216 3.76 -6.54 -20.70
C ASP A 216 3.80 -5.55 -21.89
N GLU A 217 4.76 -4.64 -21.90
CA GLU A 217 4.90 -3.61 -22.93
C GLU A 217 5.25 -4.16 -24.31
N GLN A 218 5.77 -5.39 -24.40
CA GLN A 218 6.05 -6.09 -25.63
C GLN A 218 4.88 -6.99 -26.09
N GLY A 219 3.73 -6.95 -25.41
CA GLY A 219 2.56 -7.77 -25.69
C GLY A 219 2.69 -9.22 -25.25
N ARG A 220 3.67 -9.55 -24.38
CA ARG A 220 3.89 -10.90 -23.87
C ARG A 220 3.05 -11.16 -22.61
N LYS A 221 2.58 -12.38 -22.46
CA LYS A 221 1.77 -12.77 -21.30
C LYS A 221 2.62 -12.87 -20.03
N VAL A 222 2.23 -12.14 -18.98
CA VAL A 222 2.94 -12.10 -17.69
C VAL A 222 2.68 -13.38 -16.90
N PHE A 223 1.50 -13.56 -16.36
CA PHE A 223 1.13 -14.76 -15.61
C PHE A 223 0.36 -15.75 -16.49
N ASP A 224 0.66 -17.03 -16.33
CA ASP A 224 -0.08 -18.14 -16.95
C ASP A 224 -1.26 -18.59 -16.09
N GLY A 225 -1.21 -18.28 -14.80
CA GLY A 225 -2.28 -18.52 -13.84
C GLY A 225 -2.17 -17.62 -12.62
N LEU A 226 -3.30 -17.32 -12.01
CA LEU A 226 -3.37 -16.55 -10.77
C LEU A 226 -4.22 -17.31 -9.74
N LEU A 227 -3.76 -17.33 -8.51
CA LEU A 227 -4.41 -17.97 -7.36
C LEU A 227 -4.71 -16.90 -6.28
N PRO A 228 -5.78 -16.11 -6.44
CA PRO A 228 -6.19 -15.13 -5.45
C PRO A 228 -6.93 -15.82 -4.29
N HIS A 229 -6.18 -16.29 -3.31
CA HIS A 229 -6.72 -17.04 -2.18
C HIS A 229 -7.41 -16.11 -1.17
N VAL A 230 -8.63 -16.46 -0.75
CA VAL A 230 -9.48 -15.72 0.20
C VAL A 230 -9.52 -14.20 -0.04
N ALA A 231 -9.56 -13.80 -1.29
CA ALA A 231 -9.48 -12.40 -1.70
C ALA A 231 -10.72 -11.57 -1.29
N GLY A 232 -11.86 -12.22 -1.09
CA GLY A 232 -13.13 -11.53 -0.87
C GLY A 232 -13.67 -10.85 -2.13
N ALA A 233 -14.81 -10.18 -2.02
CA ALA A 233 -15.50 -9.55 -3.15
C ALA A 233 -15.06 -8.10 -3.42
N ARG A 234 -14.59 -7.38 -2.39
CA ARG A 234 -14.22 -5.97 -2.53
C ARG A 234 -12.98 -5.79 -3.41
N MET A 235 -12.97 -4.70 -4.18
CA MET A 235 -11.76 -4.20 -4.80
C MET A 235 -10.96 -3.42 -3.74
N GLY A 236 -9.64 -3.41 -3.87
CA GLY A 236 -8.78 -2.57 -3.04
C GLY A 236 -8.58 -1.19 -3.66
N SER A 237 -8.20 -0.22 -2.85
CA SER A 237 -7.87 1.13 -3.30
C SER A 237 -6.35 1.36 -3.49
N PHE A 238 -5.59 0.29 -3.64
CA PHE A 238 -4.12 0.29 -3.65
C PHE A 238 -3.46 1.21 -4.66
N ASN A 239 -4.16 1.55 -5.73
CA ASN A 239 -3.61 2.29 -6.85
C ASN A 239 -4.46 3.52 -7.21
N HIS A 240 -5.39 3.85 -6.35
CA HIS A 240 -6.18 5.05 -6.53
C HIS A 240 -5.40 6.25 -6.03
N ARG A 241 -5.31 7.29 -6.84
CA ARG A 241 -4.80 8.59 -6.43
C ARG A 241 -5.64 9.10 -5.25
N TYR A 242 -4.98 9.63 -4.24
CA TYR A 242 -5.60 10.12 -2.99
C TYR A 242 -6.26 9.05 -2.11
N ALA A 243 -6.06 7.78 -2.39
CA ALA A 243 -6.53 6.73 -1.50
C ALA A 243 -5.80 6.76 -0.16
N GLN A 244 -6.54 6.48 0.90
CA GLN A 244 -5.95 6.32 2.24
C GLN A 244 -4.93 5.18 2.23
N PRO A 245 -3.71 5.38 2.76
CA PRO A 245 -2.73 4.31 2.98
C PRO A 245 -3.30 3.21 3.89
N SER A 246 -3.29 1.94 3.41
CA SER A 246 -3.97 0.83 4.10
C SER A 246 -3.45 -0.57 3.71
#